data_87b9ee1a0dba97ca2afe914e623f2997
#
_entry.id   87b9ee1a0dba97ca2afe914e623f2997
#
_cell.length_a   1.000
_cell.length_b   1.000
_cell.length_c   1.000
_cell.angle_alpha   90.00
_cell.angle_beta   90.00
_cell.angle_gamma   90.00
#
_symmetry.space_group_name_H-M   'P 1'
#
loop_
_entity.id
_entity.type
_entity.pdbx_description
1 polymer ?
#
loop_
_entity_poly.entity_id
_entity_poly.type
_entity_poly.pdbx_seq_one_letter_code
_entity_poly.pdbx_strand_id
1 'polypeptide(L)'
;YNGAIGVDNAGKPVATMGELAKARGMKIGNVSTAEIQDATPAAFAAHALDRSYYAPSGDKKVAKGDQLRENGGLGSISEQIVDLRADVTLGGGSKYFDTEVVQGGKWNASGNTWTAGKSVLDNAKDNGYQVVTNASELEAIAEANSDKPVLGLFSEGNMPRVLNQSIPTTDGGDQQPATCVANPEFTEETPRLGAMTSKALELLQNDNGFLLQVESASPDKADHQADACGLIGEVGQLDEAVQAVQKWVEETGEETLIVATADHPHTAQITYDNANTAGRVTQLTTVDGSTMAVNFATSKTNEDEDALGGQQHTGAQLRVAASGPGAANVTGQIVQTD
;
A
#
# COMPACT_ATOMS: atom_id res chain seq x y z
N TYR A 1 12.02 6.58 14.41
CA TYR A 1 12.56 7.78 13.77
C TYR A 1 12.25 7.78 12.28
N ASN A 2 12.43 8.91 11.62
CA ASN A 2 12.07 9.04 10.22
C ASN A 2 12.93 8.11 9.32
N GLY A 3 12.29 7.44 8.35
CA GLY A 3 12.95 6.55 7.40
C GLY A 3 13.18 5.12 7.91
N ALA A 4 12.73 4.77 9.11
CA ALA A 4 12.76 3.41 9.65
C ALA A 4 11.35 2.81 9.74
N ILE A 5 11.24 1.50 9.87
CA ILE A 5 9.99 0.75 9.92
C ILE A 5 9.93 -0.04 11.25
N GLY A 6 8.84 0.11 12.01
CA GLY A 6 8.53 -0.73 13.17
C GLY A 6 9.59 -0.76 14.27
N VAL A 7 10.40 0.30 14.41
CA VAL A 7 11.46 0.41 15.43
C VAL A 7 11.34 1.71 16.23
N ASP A 8 11.82 1.69 17.46
CA ASP A 8 11.94 2.86 18.31
C ASP A 8 13.13 3.76 17.90
N ASN A 9 13.35 4.87 18.64
CA ASN A 9 14.45 5.80 18.39
C ASN A 9 15.86 5.20 18.62
N ALA A 10 15.94 4.03 19.25
CA ALA A 10 17.18 3.29 19.44
C ALA A 10 17.36 2.18 18.38
N GLY A 11 16.46 2.10 17.41
CA GLY A 11 16.45 1.06 16.36
C GLY A 11 15.99 -0.31 16.85
N LYS A 12 15.32 -0.40 18.01
CA LYS A 12 14.81 -1.66 18.54
C LYS A 12 13.41 -1.93 18.00
N PRO A 13 13.08 -3.18 17.61
CA PRO A 13 11.76 -3.58 17.19
C PRO A 13 10.67 -3.21 18.20
N VAL A 14 9.57 -2.66 17.70
CA VAL A 14 8.34 -2.37 18.45
C VAL A 14 7.22 -3.19 17.83
N ALA A 15 6.53 -3.99 18.61
CA ALA A 15 5.49 -4.88 18.10
C ALA A 15 4.48 -4.16 17.20
N THR A 16 4.29 -4.67 15.99
CA THR A 16 3.36 -4.12 15.01
C THR A 16 1.91 -4.49 15.34
N MET A 17 0.93 -3.80 14.75
CA MET A 17 -0.48 -4.17 14.89
C MET A 17 -0.74 -5.59 14.36
N GLY A 18 -0.09 -5.98 13.24
CA GLY A 18 -0.19 -7.33 12.70
C GLY A 18 0.31 -8.40 13.68
N GLU A 19 1.47 -8.18 14.29
CA GLU A 19 2.02 -9.09 15.31
C GLU A 19 1.12 -9.18 16.56
N LEU A 20 0.61 -8.04 17.04
CA LEU A 20 -0.27 -8.00 18.22
C LEU A 20 -1.62 -8.70 17.96
N ALA A 21 -2.21 -8.53 16.78
CA ALA A 21 -3.44 -9.21 16.39
C ALA A 21 -3.22 -10.72 16.27
N LYS A 22 -2.15 -11.13 15.58
CA LYS A 22 -1.77 -12.54 15.42
C LYS A 22 -1.48 -13.21 16.77
N ALA A 23 -0.79 -12.54 17.68
CA ALA A 23 -0.53 -13.05 19.03
C ALA A 23 -1.81 -13.26 19.85
N ARG A 24 -2.92 -12.62 19.47
CA ARG A 24 -4.26 -12.84 20.06
C ARG A 24 -5.08 -13.91 19.36
N GLY A 25 -4.51 -14.61 18.38
CA GLY A 25 -5.18 -15.65 17.61
C GLY A 25 -6.14 -15.14 16.53
N MET A 26 -6.09 -13.84 16.23
CA MET A 26 -6.84 -13.28 15.10
C MET A 26 -6.16 -13.64 13.77
N LYS A 27 -6.96 -13.77 12.71
CA LYS A 27 -6.40 -13.75 11.36
C LYS A 27 -5.94 -12.33 11.00
N ILE A 28 -4.92 -12.22 10.13
CA ILE A 28 -4.37 -10.94 9.75
C ILE A 28 -4.22 -10.83 8.23
N GLY A 29 -4.60 -9.68 7.68
CA GLY A 29 -4.50 -9.36 6.26
C GLY A 29 -3.84 -8.01 6.01
N ASN A 30 -3.07 -7.92 4.93
CA ASN A 30 -2.40 -6.71 4.48
C ASN A 30 -2.54 -6.60 2.96
N VAL A 31 -3.23 -5.57 2.50
CA VAL A 31 -3.56 -5.33 1.09
C VAL A 31 -3.11 -3.93 0.70
N SER A 32 -2.36 -3.80 -0.39
CA SER A 32 -1.89 -2.50 -0.88
C SER A 32 -1.80 -2.46 -2.41
N THR A 33 -1.91 -1.27 -3.00
CA THR A 33 -1.55 -1.04 -4.40
C THR A 33 -0.07 -0.69 -4.59
N ALA A 34 0.71 -0.60 -3.49
CA ALA A 34 2.17 -0.43 -3.54
C ALA A 34 2.93 -1.75 -3.70
N GLU A 35 4.27 -1.62 -3.86
CA GLU A 35 5.21 -2.66 -3.47
C GLU A 35 4.94 -3.02 -2.00
N ILE A 36 4.65 -4.29 -1.68
CA ILE A 36 4.31 -4.67 -0.28
C ILE A 36 5.46 -4.51 0.71
N GLN A 37 6.64 -4.13 0.23
CA GLN A 37 7.78 -3.71 1.01
C GLN A 37 7.79 -2.20 1.31
N ASP A 38 6.90 -1.41 0.69
CA ASP A 38 6.83 0.04 0.95
C ASP A 38 6.36 0.32 2.39
N ALA A 39 6.48 1.56 2.84
CA ALA A 39 6.42 1.92 4.26
C ALA A 39 5.14 1.43 4.96
N THR A 40 3.97 1.67 4.39
CA THR A 40 2.69 1.33 5.01
C THR A 40 2.48 -0.20 5.14
N PRO A 41 2.59 -1.00 4.06
CA PRO A 41 2.46 -2.45 4.22
C PRO A 41 3.61 -3.07 5.01
N ALA A 42 4.83 -2.52 4.92
CA ALA A 42 5.96 -3.00 5.73
C ALA A 42 5.76 -2.75 7.23
N ALA A 43 5.20 -1.60 7.63
CA ALA A 43 4.94 -1.27 9.03
C ALA A 43 3.93 -2.22 9.72
N PHE A 44 3.13 -2.93 8.94
CA PHE A 44 2.25 -3.99 9.43
C PHE A 44 3.03 -5.26 9.82
N ALA A 45 4.17 -5.52 9.18
CA ALA A 45 4.81 -6.83 9.14
C ALA A 45 6.28 -6.87 9.54
N ALA A 46 6.99 -5.73 9.56
CA ALA A 46 8.44 -5.73 9.57
C ALA A 46 9.06 -4.67 10.49
N HIS A 47 10.33 -4.90 10.82
CA HIS A 47 11.18 -4.00 11.57
C HIS A 47 12.46 -3.77 10.77
N ALA A 48 12.66 -2.55 10.28
CA ALA A 48 13.82 -2.23 9.46
C ALA A 48 14.44 -0.89 9.88
N LEU A 49 15.75 -0.87 9.98
CA LEU A 49 16.54 0.34 10.34
C LEU A 49 16.51 1.38 9.22
N ASP A 50 16.17 0.96 8.01
CA ASP A 50 15.96 1.82 6.85
C ASP A 50 14.79 1.25 6.02
N ARG A 51 13.82 2.11 5.66
CA ARG A 51 12.65 1.72 4.86
C ARG A 51 13.02 1.18 3.48
N SER A 52 14.23 1.39 3.01
CA SER A 52 14.71 0.87 1.74
C SER A 52 15.27 -0.57 1.80
N TYR A 53 15.26 -1.24 2.96
CA TYR A 53 15.77 -2.60 3.10
C TYR A 53 14.77 -3.67 2.63
N TYR A 54 14.37 -3.59 1.35
CA TYR A 54 13.33 -4.42 0.77
C TYR A 54 13.76 -5.88 0.56
N ALA A 55 14.98 -6.09 0.06
CA ALA A 55 15.49 -7.38 -0.42
C ALA A 55 16.71 -7.86 0.39
N PRO A 56 16.94 -9.18 0.51
CA PRO A 56 18.13 -9.74 1.16
C PRO A 56 19.40 -9.57 0.32
N SER A 57 19.28 -9.46 -1.00
CA SER A 57 20.40 -9.36 -1.95
C SER A 57 20.01 -8.54 -3.18
N GLY A 58 20.98 -8.23 -4.05
CA GLY A 58 20.77 -7.50 -5.29
C GLY A 58 21.47 -6.13 -5.32
N ASP A 59 21.11 -5.28 -6.29
CA ASP A 59 21.81 -4.01 -6.52
C ASP A 59 21.14 -2.81 -5.82
N LYS A 60 19.83 -2.87 -5.57
CA LYS A 60 19.04 -1.74 -5.04
C LYS A 60 18.12 -2.19 -3.93
N LYS A 61 17.86 -1.28 -2.98
CA LYS A 61 16.95 -1.51 -1.85
C LYS A 61 17.30 -2.80 -1.06
N VAL A 62 18.57 -3.03 -0.79
CA VAL A 62 19.10 -4.23 -0.12
C VAL A 62 19.35 -3.94 1.36
N ALA A 63 18.98 -4.90 2.22
CA ALA A 63 19.30 -4.87 3.66
C ALA A 63 20.82 -4.83 3.89
N LYS A 64 21.25 -4.13 4.91
CA LYS A 64 22.68 -3.90 5.21
C LYS A 64 23.00 -3.97 6.70
N GLY A 65 24.27 -4.21 7.00
CA GLY A 65 24.79 -4.13 8.35
C GLY A 65 24.04 -5.01 9.34
N ASP A 66 23.63 -4.42 10.46
CA ASP A 66 22.96 -5.12 11.57
C ASP A 66 21.55 -5.60 11.20
N GLN A 67 20.99 -5.19 10.05
CA GLN A 67 19.71 -5.71 9.54
C GLN A 67 19.84 -7.14 8.98
N LEU A 68 21.02 -7.50 8.48
CA LEU A 68 21.28 -8.79 7.84
C LEU A 68 21.19 -9.94 8.85
N ARG A 69 20.59 -11.04 8.45
CA ARG A 69 20.48 -12.27 9.27
C ARG A 69 21.84 -12.84 9.65
N GLU A 70 22.80 -12.78 8.73
CA GLU A 70 24.19 -13.22 8.99
C GLU A 70 24.88 -12.44 10.11
N ASN A 71 24.42 -11.24 10.41
CA ASN A 71 24.88 -10.39 11.51
C ASN A 71 23.96 -10.46 12.75
N GLY A 72 22.97 -11.38 12.75
CA GLY A 72 22.00 -11.54 13.84
C GLY A 72 20.78 -10.63 13.74
N GLY A 73 20.61 -9.89 12.62
CA GLY A 73 19.45 -9.05 12.37
C GLY A 73 18.22 -9.84 11.88
N LEU A 74 17.12 -9.11 11.63
CA LEU A 74 15.84 -9.69 11.25
C LEU A 74 15.72 -10.00 9.74
N GLY A 75 16.71 -9.59 8.94
CA GLY A 75 16.66 -9.72 7.48
C GLY A 75 15.93 -8.56 6.81
N SER A 76 15.75 -8.70 5.50
CA SER A 76 15.03 -7.74 4.67
C SER A 76 13.53 -7.69 5.00
N ILE A 77 12.85 -6.64 4.54
CA ILE A 77 11.39 -6.51 4.67
C ILE A 77 10.67 -7.69 4.01
N SER A 78 11.12 -8.12 2.79
CA SER A 78 10.51 -9.28 2.12
C SER A 78 10.64 -10.58 2.93
N GLU A 79 11.79 -10.82 3.56
CA GLU A 79 11.95 -11.98 4.45
C GLU A 79 11.04 -11.90 5.67
N GLN A 80 10.92 -10.72 6.29
CA GLN A 80 10.08 -10.54 7.48
C GLN A 80 8.57 -10.65 7.16
N ILE A 81 8.12 -10.19 5.98
CA ILE A 81 6.75 -10.41 5.50
C ILE A 81 6.43 -11.92 5.44
N VAL A 82 7.35 -12.72 4.88
CA VAL A 82 7.20 -14.18 4.85
C VAL A 82 7.25 -14.77 6.27
N ASP A 83 8.08 -14.24 7.15
CA ASP A 83 8.19 -14.72 8.52
C ASP A 83 6.99 -14.36 9.41
N LEU A 84 6.31 -13.24 9.16
CA LEU A 84 5.09 -12.91 9.85
C LEU A 84 3.98 -13.92 9.56
N ARG A 85 3.96 -14.53 8.36
CA ARG A 85 2.90 -15.45 7.93
C ARG A 85 1.51 -14.85 8.14
N ALA A 86 1.30 -13.62 7.66
CA ALA A 86 -0.04 -13.06 7.57
C ALA A 86 -0.90 -13.99 6.70
N ASP A 87 -2.15 -14.21 7.10
CA ASP A 87 -3.06 -15.11 6.37
C ASP A 87 -3.26 -14.67 4.92
N VAL A 88 -3.31 -13.34 4.71
CA VAL A 88 -3.43 -12.73 3.37
C VAL A 88 -2.47 -11.55 3.26
N THR A 89 -1.60 -11.55 2.23
CA THR A 89 -0.77 -10.40 1.84
C THR A 89 -0.89 -10.19 0.35
N LEU A 90 -1.39 -9.03 -0.11
CA LEU A 90 -1.68 -8.74 -1.51
C LEU A 90 -1.11 -7.38 -1.92
N GLY A 91 -0.43 -7.32 -3.08
CA GLY A 91 0.06 -6.06 -3.65
C GLY A 91 1.07 -6.24 -4.77
N GLY A 92 1.94 -5.26 -4.95
CA GLY A 92 3.05 -5.31 -5.90
C GLY A 92 4.39 -5.72 -5.26
N GLY A 93 5.50 -5.55 -5.99
CA GLY A 93 6.86 -5.73 -5.46
C GLY A 93 7.47 -7.10 -5.66
N SER A 94 6.98 -7.90 -6.63
CA SER A 94 7.49 -9.25 -6.90
C SER A 94 9.00 -9.30 -7.12
N LYS A 95 9.57 -8.28 -7.76
CA LYS A 95 11.02 -8.22 -8.04
C LYS A 95 11.91 -8.36 -6.80
N TYR A 96 11.42 -8.00 -5.60
CA TYR A 96 12.18 -8.14 -4.35
C TYR A 96 12.02 -9.52 -3.71
N PHE A 97 11.01 -10.27 -4.11
CA PHE A 97 10.85 -11.67 -3.76
C PHE A 97 11.67 -12.60 -4.67
N ASP A 98 12.02 -12.15 -5.88
CA ASP A 98 12.87 -12.91 -6.81
C ASP A 98 14.36 -12.85 -6.44
N THR A 99 14.73 -12.14 -5.37
CA THR A 99 16.11 -12.01 -4.90
C THR A 99 16.50 -13.17 -3.99
N GLU A 100 17.79 -13.60 -4.10
CA GLU A 100 18.30 -14.76 -3.37
C GLU A 100 18.51 -14.45 -1.87
N VAL A 101 18.10 -15.38 -1.03
CA VAL A 101 18.37 -15.36 0.41
C VAL A 101 19.83 -15.70 0.66
N VAL A 102 20.53 -14.86 1.40
CA VAL A 102 21.96 -15.01 1.69
C VAL A 102 22.19 -16.08 2.75
N GLN A 103 21.38 -16.10 3.81
CA GLN A 103 21.53 -17.02 4.92
C GLN A 103 20.28 -17.88 5.15
N GLY A 104 20.48 -19.20 5.10
CA GLY A 104 19.44 -20.17 5.42
C GLY A 104 19.36 -20.51 6.91
N GLY A 105 18.36 -21.29 7.28
CA GLY A 105 18.12 -21.75 8.65
C GLY A 105 16.71 -21.40 9.15
N LYS A 106 16.49 -21.56 10.44
CA LYS A 106 15.23 -21.16 11.12
C LYS A 106 15.43 -19.80 11.78
N TRP A 107 14.57 -18.86 11.47
CA TRP A 107 14.60 -17.52 12.03
C TRP A 107 13.29 -17.23 12.74
N ASN A 108 13.37 -16.63 13.93
CA ASN A 108 12.24 -16.27 14.78
C ASN A 108 11.27 -17.44 15.09
N ALA A 109 10.07 -17.12 15.55
CA ALA A 109 9.03 -18.09 15.96
C ALA A 109 8.09 -18.52 14.82
N SER A 110 8.36 -18.12 13.55
CA SER A 110 7.46 -18.38 12.41
C SER A 110 7.33 -19.87 12.07
N GLY A 111 8.34 -20.66 12.43
CA GLY A 111 8.46 -22.06 11.99
C GLY A 111 9.01 -22.22 10.57
N ASN A 112 9.21 -21.13 9.83
CA ASN A 112 9.78 -21.17 8.49
C ASN A 112 11.21 -21.71 8.48
N THR A 113 11.52 -22.46 7.44
CA THR A 113 12.89 -22.89 7.12
C THR A 113 13.35 -22.23 5.84
N TRP A 114 14.44 -21.51 5.93
CA TRP A 114 15.03 -20.76 4.82
C TRP A 114 16.20 -21.50 4.20
N THR A 115 16.26 -21.52 2.88
CA THR A 115 17.35 -22.12 2.10
C THR A 115 18.15 -21.01 1.42
N ALA A 116 19.43 -20.87 1.76
CA ALA A 116 20.34 -19.93 1.10
C ALA A 116 20.48 -20.25 -0.40
N GLY A 117 20.61 -19.23 -1.23
CA GLY A 117 20.71 -19.35 -2.69
C GLY A 117 19.37 -19.59 -3.40
N LYS A 118 18.27 -19.80 -2.67
CA LYS A 118 16.91 -19.72 -3.22
C LYS A 118 16.36 -18.32 -3.10
N SER A 119 15.46 -17.94 -4.01
CA SER A 119 14.74 -16.67 -3.90
C SER A 119 13.87 -16.62 -2.65
N VAL A 120 13.51 -15.42 -2.20
CA VAL A 120 12.51 -15.23 -1.13
C VAL A 120 11.20 -15.90 -1.52
N LEU A 121 10.79 -15.78 -2.79
CA LEU A 121 9.57 -16.37 -3.33
C LEU A 121 9.56 -17.90 -3.25
N ASP A 122 10.68 -18.53 -3.66
CA ASP A 122 10.78 -20.00 -3.59
C ASP A 122 10.81 -20.48 -2.14
N ASN A 123 11.48 -19.75 -1.25
CA ASN A 123 11.42 -20.04 0.18
C ASN A 123 9.99 -19.89 0.73
N ALA A 124 9.23 -18.88 0.30
CA ALA A 124 7.83 -18.74 0.70
C ALA A 124 7.00 -19.95 0.24
N LYS A 125 7.13 -20.38 -1.02
CA LYS A 125 6.46 -21.60 -1.53
C LYS A 125 6.83 -22.85 -0.74
N ASP A 126 8.12 -23.06 -0.46
CA ASP A 126 8.61 -24.21 0.33
C ASP A 126 8.03 -24.20 1.78
N ASN A 127 7.70 -23.02 2.29
CA ASN A 127 7.06 -22.84 3.60
C ASN A 127 5.52 -22.81 3.55
N GLY A 128 4.92 -23.25 2.43
CA GLY A 128 3.48 -23.48 2.31
C GLY A 128 2.66 -22.29 1.84
N TYR A 129 3.29 -21.20 1.39
CA TYR A 129 2.54 -20.07 0.81
C TYR A 129 1.88 -20.43 -0.51
N GLN A 130 0.62 -20.01 -0.65
CA GLN A 130 -0.11 -19.99 -1.92
C GLN A 130 0.22 -18.68 -2.64
N VAL A 131 1.04 -18.76 -3.68
CA VAL A 131 1.48 -17.58 -4.43
C VAL A 131 0.54 -17.38 -5.63
N VAL A 132 -0.01 -16.17 -5.78
CA VAL A 132 -0.87 -15.77 -6.90
C VAL A 132 -0.33 -14.49 -7.55
N THR A 133 -0.48 -14.37 -8.86
CA THR A 133 0.13 -13.29 -9.65
C THR A 133 -0.86 -12.50 -10.50
N ASN A 134 -2.13 -12.90 -10.51
CA ASN A 134 -3.20 -12.25 -11.27
C ASN A 134 -4.56 -12.41 -10.58
N ALA A 135 -5.55 -11.69 -11.10
CA ALA A 135 -6.91 -11.66 -10.54
C ALA A 135 -7.57 -13.04 -10.54
N SER A 136 -7.42 -13.80 -11.64
CA SER A 136 -8.04 -15.12 -11.79
C SER A 136 -7.48 -16.13 -10.78
N GLU A 137 -6.18 -16.11 -10.54
CA GLU A 137 -5.53 -16.95 -9.52
C GLU A 137 -5.97 -16.57 -8.11
N LEU A 138 -6.09 -15.26 -7.81
CA LEU A 138 -6.57 -14.77 -6.52
C LEU A 138 -8.00 -15.24 -6.26
N GLU A 139 -8.88 -15.11 -7.24
CA GLU A 139 -10.28 -15.53 -7.12
C GLU A 139 -10.41 -17.04 -6.83
N ALA A 140 -9.52 -17.86 -7.40
CA ALA A 140 -9.52 -19.31 -7.22
C ALA A 140 -9.07 -19.78 -5.82
N ILE A 141 -8.51 -18.92 -4.97
CA ILE A 141 -8.11 -19.29 -3.61
C ILE A 141 -9.36 -19.56 -2.77
N ALA A 142 -9.44 -20.75 -2.18
CA ALA A 142 -10.57 -21.19 -1.36
C ALA A 142 -10.37 -20.99 0.16
N GLU A 143 -9.12 -20.97 0.62
CA GLU A 143 -8.79 -20.83 2.04
C GLU A 143 -7.46 -20.11 2.26
N ALA A 144 -7.35 -19.41 3.37
CA ALA A 144 -6.10 -18.85 3.88
C ALA A 144 -6.03 -19.02 5.40
N ASN A 145 -4.86 -19.41 5.87
CA ASN A 145 -4.55 -19.53 7.30
C ASN A 145 -3.02 -19.54 7.49
N SER A 146 -2.55 -19.55 8.73
CA SER A 146 -1.12 -19.50 9.02
C SER A 146 -0.30 -20.68 8.48
N ASP A 147 -0.94 -21.81 8.14
CA ASP A 147 -0.24 -22.96 7.52
C ASP A 147 -0.24 -22.87 5.98
N LYS A 148 -1.23 -22.19 5.42
CA LYS A 148 -1.40 -21.93 3.99
C LYS A 148 -1.68 -20.44 3.74
N PRO A 149 -0.74 -19.55 4.04
CA PRO A 149 -0.95 -18.12 3.82
C PRO A 149 -0.96 -17.81 2.34
N VAL A 150 -1.66 -16.72 1.95
CA VAL A 150 -1.73 -16.25 0.57
C VAL A 150 -0.77 -15.07 0.38
N LEU A 151 0.05 -15.15 -0.68
CA LEU A 151 0.93 -14.08 -1.13
C LEU A 151 0.59 -13.72 -2.57
N GLY A 152 -0.13 -12.60 -2.76
CA GLY A 152 -0.45 -12.07 -4.08
C GLY A 152 0.54 -10.99 -4.50
N LEU A 153 1.23 -11.21 -5.63
CA LEU A 153 2.26 -10.32 -6.18
C LEU A 153 1.90 -9.97 -7.62
N PHE A 154 1.13 -8.89 -7.81
CA PHE A 154 0.46 -8.56 -9.07
C PHE A 154 1.25 -7.65 -10.00
N SER A 155 2.45 -7.22 -9.59
CA SER A 155 3.37 -6.41 -10.40
C SER A 155 4.81 -6.51 -9.88
N GLU A 156 5.78 -6.21 -10.73
CA GLU A 156 7.19 -6.14 -10.32
C GLU A 156 7.44 -4.99 -9.34
N GLY A 157 6.82 -3.85 -9.58
CA GLY A 157 6.87 -2.65 -8.76
C GLY A 157 5.54 -2.36 -8.06
N ASN A 158 5.18 -1.07 -7.94
CA ASN A 158 3.82 -0.69 -7.56
C ASN A 158 2.83 -1.21 -8.62
N MET A 159 1.61 -1.48 -8.21
CA MET A 159 0.56 -1.85 -9.14
C MET A 159 0.28 -0.69 -10.12
N PRO A 160 -0.07 -0.97 -11.39
CA PRO A 160 -0.41 0.07 -12.34
C PRO A 160 -1.64 0.85 -11.87
N ARG A 161 -1.70 2.15 -12.17
CA ARG A 161 -2.87 2.99 -11.90
C ARG A 161 -3.99 2.68 -12.88
N VAL A 162 -5.24 2.87 -12.46
CA VAL A 162 -6.42 2.61 -13.32
C VAL A 162 -6.58 3.63 -14.45
N LEU A 163 -6.07 4.86 -14.26
CA LEU A 163 -6.10 5.92 -15.27
C LEU A 163 -4.70 6.30 -15.72
N ASN A 164 -4.58 6.64 -17.00
CA ASN A 164 -3.36 7.21 -17.55
C ASN A 164 -3.03 8.54 -16.87
N GLN A 165 -1.74 8.80 -16.76
CA GLN A 165 -1.21 10.03 -16.19
C GLN A 165 -1.66 11.27 -16.98
N SER A 166 -2.13 12.29 -16.26
CA SER A 166 -2.27 13.64 -16.77
C SER A 166 -0.97 14.43 -16.59
N ILE A 167 -0.70 15.37 -17.49
CA ILE A 167 0.51 16.19 -17.43
C ILE A 167 0.13 17.61 -16.98
N PRO A 168 0.52 18.01 -15.76
CA PRO A 168 0.28 19.36 -15.26
C PRO A 168 1.29 20.35 -15.86
N THR A 169 0.86 21.59 -16.09
CA THR A 169 1.74 22.68 -16.57
C THR A 169 1.59 23.95 -15.72
N THR A 170 2.56 24.85 -15.79
CA THR A 170 2.51 26.13 -15.07
C THR A 170 1.46 27.09 -15.62
N ASP A 171 1.06 26.89 -16.86
CA ASP A 171 -0.01 27.62 -17.57
C ASP A 171 -1.25 26.73 -17.78
N GLY A 172 -1.42 25.71 -16.96
CA GLY A 172 -2.48 24.71 -17.13
C GLY A 172 -3.90 25.28 -17.10
N GLY A 173 -4.10 26.43 -16.45
CA GLY A 173 -5.37 27.17 -16.50
C GLY A 173 -5.70 27.73 -17.88
N ASP A 174 -4.73 27.92 -18.76
CA ASP A 174 -4.92 28.38 -20.13
C ASP A 174 -4.98 27.21 -21.15
N GLN A 175 -4.75 25.98 -20.68
CA GLN A 175 -4.78 24.79 -21.55
C GLN A 175 -6.21 24.27 -21.74
N GLN A 176 -6.44 23.53 -22.82
CA GLN A 176 -7.71 22.85 -23.02
C GLN A 176 -7.88 21.73 -21.97
N PRO A 177 -9.10 21.55 -21.39
CA PRO A 177 -9.35 20.50 -20.44
C PRO A 177 -9.06 19.11 -21.02
N ALA A 178 -8.28 18.32 -20.30
CA ALA A 178 -7.98 16.94 -20.66
C ALA A 178 -9.12 16.00 -20.18
N THR A 179 -9.27 14.87 -20.84
CA THR A 179 -10.13 13.78 -20.38
C THR A 179 -9.27 12.67 -19.83
N CYS A 180 -9.53 12.22 -18.59
CA CYS A 180 -8.87 11.05 -18.04
C CYS A 180 -9.30 9.79 -18.79
N VAL A 181 -8.34 9.00 -19.24
CA VAL A 181 -8.57 7.76 -19.99
C VAL A 181 -8.00 6.57 -19.25
N ALA A 182 -8.57 5.38 -19.51
CA ALA A 182 -8.10 4.13 -18.89
C ALA A 182 -6.62 3.88 -19.22
N ASN A 183 -5.87 3.39 -18.24
CA ASN A 183 -4.50 2.99 -18.43
C ASN A 183 -4.44 1.60 -19.07
N PRO A 184 -3.83 1.42 -20.25
CA PRO A 184 -3.73 0.12 -20.91
C PRO A 184 -2.88 -0.91 -20.15
N GLU A 185 -2.03 -0.48 -19.22
CA GLU A 185 -1.27 -1.38 -18.35
C GLU A 185 -2.14 -1.99 -17.24
N PHE A 186 -3.28 -1.37 -16.92
CA PHE A 186 -4.26 -1.91 -15.99
C PHE A 186 -5.23 -2.81 -16.76
N THR A 187 -4.95 -4.11 -16.76
CA THR A 187 -5.70 -5.11 -17.50
C THR A 187 -6.73 -5.83 -16.62
N GLU A 188 -7.57 -6.69 -17.22
CA GLU A 188 -8.50 -7.55 -16.47
C GLU A 188 -7.80 -8.54 -15.53
N GLU A 189 -6.53 -8.86 -15.78
CA GLU A 189 -5.70 -9.71 -14.91
C GLU A 189 -5.11 -8.95 -13.71
N THR A 190 -5.19 -7.61 -13.71
CA THR A 190 -4.76 -6.78 -12.57
C THR A 190 -5.94 -6.64 -11.61
N PRO A 191 -5.88 -7.21 -10.39
CA PRO A 191 -7.00 -7.09 -9.45
C PRO A 191 -7.16 -5.63 -8.98
N ARG A 192 -8.40 -5.15 -8.95
CA ARG A 192 -8.74 -3.85 -8.34
C ARG A 192 -8.64 -3.94 -6.82
N LEU A 193 -8.37 -2.81 -6.16
CA LEU A 193 -8.27 -2.77 -4.69
C LEU A 193 -9.55 -3.25 -4.00
N GLY A 194 -10.72 -2.88 -4.53
CA GLY A 194 -12.00 -3.38 -4.02
C GLY A 194 -12.14 -4.91 -4.13
N ALA A 195 -11.70 -5.51 -5.23
CA ALA A 195 -11.72 -6.96 -5.42
C ALA A 195 -10.74 -7.67 -4.47
N MET A 196 -9.51 -7.14 -4.34
CA MET A 196 -8.53 -7.65 -3.36
C MET A 196 -9.07 -7.57 -1.94
N THR A 197 -9.74 -6.47 -1.58
CA THR A 197 -10.36 -6.28 -0.26
C THR A 197 -11.49 -7.28 -0.02
N SER A 198 -12.37 -7.47 -1.01
CA SER A 198 -13.47 -8.46 -0.90
C SER A 198 -12.93 -9.87 -0.69
N LYS A 199 -11.90 -10.27 -1.47
CA LYS A 199 -11.29 -11.58 -1.34
C LYS A 199 -10.55 -11.75 -0.01
N ALA A 200 -9.86 -10.71 0.47
CA ALA A 200 -9.23 -10.74 1.78
C ALA A 200 -10.28 -10.92 2.91
N LEU A 201 -11.41 -10.21 2.87
CA LEU A 201 -12.50 -10.38 3.84
C LEU A 201 -13.05 -11.81 3.86
N GLU A 202 -13.31 -12.40 2.67
CA GLU A 202 -13.75 -13.79 2.55
C GLU A 202 -12.76 -14.76 3.23
N LEU A 203 -11.47 -14.64 2.95
CA LEU A 203 -10.42 -15.51 3.44
C LEU A 203 -10.11 -15.33 4.94
N LEU A 204 -10.33 -14.12 5.48
CA LEU A 204 -10.03 -13.80 6.87
C LEU A 204 -11.18 -14.12 7.83
N GLN A 205 -12.38 -14.40 7.34
CA GLN A 205 -13.52 -14.71 8.19
C GLN A 205 -13.24 -15.92 9.10
N ASN A 206 -13.46 -15.76 10.40
CA ASN A 206 -13.26 -16.80 11.42
C ASN A 206 -13.86 -16.38 12.78
N ASP A 207 -13.98 -17.35 13.72
CA ASP A 207 -14.61 -17.14 15.03
C ASP A 207 -13.82 -16.19 15.97
N ASN A 208 -12.51 -16.04 15.75
CA ASN A 208 -11.64 -15.19 16.60
C ASN A 208 -11.51 -13.75 16.08
N GLY A 209 -12.17 -13.43 14.99
CA GLY A 209 -12.06 -12.13 14.31
C GLY A 209 -10.75 -11.95 13.54
N PHE A 210 -10.60 -10.80 12.91
CA PHE A 210 -9.43 -10.49 12.10
C PHE A 210 -9.02 -9.01 12.21
N LEU A 211 -7.79 -8.72 11.79
CA LEU A 211 -7.29 -7.39 11.48
C LEU A 211 -6.93 -7.33 10.00
N LEU A 212 -7.52 -6.41 9.26
CA LEU A 212 -7.22 -6.15 7.86
C LEU A 212 -6.77 -4.70 7.67
N GLN A 213 -5.56 -4.51 7.14
CA GLN A 213 -5.08 -3.24 6.61
C GLN A 213 -5.28 -3.21 5.11
N VAL A 214 -5.88 -2.13 4.59
CA VAL A 214 -6.06 -1.89 3.15
C VAL A 214 -5.51 -0.53 2.81
N GLU A 215 -4.64 -0.45 1.84
CA GLU A 215 -4.00 0.79 1.40
C GLU A 215 -4.22 1.02 -0.10
N SER A 216 -4.78 2.17 -0.45
CA SER A 216 -4.60 2.75 -1.78
C SER A 216 -3.36 3.64 -1.75
N ALA A 217 -2.22 3.13 -2.14
CA ALA A 217 -0.94 3.83 -2.06
C ALA A 217 -0.73 4.82 -3.21
N SER A 218 -1.42 4.61 -4.31
CA SER A 218 -1.16 5.36 -5.54
C SER A 218 -1.75 6.76 -5.61
N PRO A 219 -2.70 7.21 -4.76
CA PRO A 219 -3.01 8.63 -4.62
C PRO A 219 -1.78 9.46 -4.24
N ASP A 220 -1.00 9.05 -3.23
CA ASP A 220 0.27 9.68 -2.85
C ASP A 220 1.26 9.73 -4.02
N LYS A 221 1.45 8.60 -4.71
CA LYS A 221 2.37 8.51 -5.85
C LYS A 221 1.93 9.37 -7.04
N ALA A 222 0.62 9.55 -7.24
CA ALA A 222 0.06 10.46 -8.24
C ALA A 222 0.25 11.93 -7.83
N ASP A 223 0.01 12.24 -6.55
CA ASP A 223 0.22 13.57 -6.00
C ASP A 223 1.69 13.99 -6.08
N HIS A 224 2.64 13.12 -5.79
CA HIS A 224 4.06 13.38 -6.00
C HIS A 224 4.40 13.77 -7.44
N GLN A 225 3.66 13.26 -8.41
CA GLN A 225 3.81 13.58 -9.83
C GLN A 225 2.90 14.71 -10.31
N ALA A 226 2.12 15.30 -9.42
CA ALA A 226 1.07 16.28 -9.73
C ALA A 226 0.08 15.77 -10.80
N ASP A 227 -0.24 14.48 -10.75
CA ASP A 227 -1.07 13.76 -11.70
C ASP A 227 -2.54 13.72 -11.24
N ALA A 228 -3.37 14.61 -11.78
CA ALA A 228 -4.79 14.71 -11.40
C ALA A 228 -5.60 13.47 -11.81
N CYS A 229 -5.38 12.89 -12.99
CA CYS A 229 -6.09 11.69 -13.41
C CYS A 229 -5.71 10.47 -12.56
N GLY A 230 -4.42 10.27 -12.31
CA GLY A 230 -3.95 9.20 -11.42
C GLY A 230 -4.54 9.33 -10.02
N LEU A 231 -4.49 10.54 -9.43
CA LEU A 231 -5.08 10.81 -8.11
C LEU A 231 -6.56 10.43 -8.05
N ILE A 232 -7.37 10.92 -9.00
CA ILE A 232 -8.82 10.65 -9.05
C ILE A 232 -9.09 9.14 -9.19
N GLY A 233 -8.38 8.47 -10.10
CA GLY A 233 -8.55 7.03 -10.33
C GLY A 233 -8.24 6.19 -9.09
N GLU A 234 -7.18 6.53 -8.38
CA GLU A 234 -6.73 5.75 -7.24
C GLU A 234 -7.52 6.04 -5.96
N VAL A 235 -8.02 7.28 -5.77
CA VAL A 235 -9.02 7.57 -4.72
C VAL A 235 -10.33 6.81 -5.01
N GLY A 236 -10.71 6.66 -6.29
CA GLY A 236 -11.83 5.81 -6.70
C GLY A 236 -11.64 4.35 -6.28
N GLN A 237 -10.43 3.80 -6.38
CA GLN A 237 -10.13 2.44 -5.88
C GLN A 237 -10.25 2.33 -4.35
N LEU A 238 -9.87 3.37 -3.60
CA LEU A 238 -10.09 3.40 -2.15
C LEU A 238 -11.58 3.39 -1.80
N ASP A 239 -12.38 4.18 -2.51
CA ASP A 239 -13.83 4.20 -2.32
C ASP A 239 -14.46 2.82 -2.59
N GLU A 240 -14.05 2.13 -3.67
CA GLU A 240 -14.47 0.76 -3.96
C GLU A 240 -14.09 -0.21 -2.82
N ALA A 241 -12.91 -0.07 -2.23
CA ALA A 241 -12.50 -0.90 -1.10
C ALA A 241 -13.34 -0.64 0.15
N VAL A 242 -13.64 0.62 0.46
CA VAL A 242 -14.54 0.98 1.57
C VAL A 242 -15.94 0.43 1.34
N GLN A 243 -16.48 0.55 0.12
CA GLN A 243 -17.77 -0.02 -0.25
C GLN A 243 -17.79 -1.54 -0.11
N ALA A 244 -16.70 -2.23 -0.49
CA ALA A 244 -16.56 -3.67 -0.32
C ALA A 244 -16.67 -4.09 1.15
N VAL A 245 -15.99 -3.36 2.06
CA VAL A 245 -16.08 -3.63 3.50
C VAL A 245 -17.48 -3.35 4.04
N GLN A 246 -18.10 -2.23 3.66
CA GLN A 246 -19.46 -1.88 4.10
C GLN A 246 -20.47 -2.93 3.64
N LYS A 247 -20.40 -3.35 2.38
CA LYS A 247 -21.25 -4.40 1.84
C LYS A 247 -21.07 -5.72 2.59
N TRP A 248 -19.82 -6.11 2.86
CA TRP A 248 -19.53 -7.33 3.62
C TRP A 248 -20.14 -7.28 5.02
N VAL A 249 -20.03 -6.14 5.74
CA VAL A 249 -20.66 -5.93 7.06
C VAL A 249 -22.19 -6.04 6.98
N GLU A 250 -22.82 -5.44 5.95
CA GLU A 250 -24.28 -5.53 5.74
C GLU A 250 -24.74 -6.97 5.47
N GLU A 251 -23.97 -7.72 4.67
CA GLU A 251 -24.31 -9.10 4.27
C GLU A 251 -24.10 -10.12 5.39
N THR A 252 -23.06 -9.93 6.20
CA THR A 252 -22.70 -10.89 7.27
C THR A 252 -23.29 -10.51 8.62
N GLY A 253 -23.53 -9.24 8.87
CA GLY A 253 -23.95 -8.72 10.19
C GLY A 253 -22.85 -8.71 11.24
N GLU A 254 -21.58 -8.91 10.83
CA GLU A 254 -20.43 -8.96 11.74
C GLU A 254 -20.10 -7.57 12.32
N GLU A 255 -19.91 -7.50 13.63
CA GLU A 255 -19.53 -6.27 14.32
C GLU A 255 -18.10 -5.87 13.94
N THR A 256 -17.97 -4.90 13.04
CA THR A 256 -16.69 -4.49 12.46
C THR A 256 -16.42 -3.01 12.69
N LEU A 257 -15.28 -2.67 13.30
CA LEU A 257 -14.76 -1.31 13.32
C LEU A 257 -14.06 -1.03 12.00
N ILE A 258 -14.55 -0.05 11.25
CA ILE A 258 -13.93 0.48 10.03
C ILE A 258 -13.34 1.84 10.37
N VAL A 259 -12.06 2.05 10.05
CA VAL A 259 -11.38 3.36 10.16
C VAL A 259 -10.76 3.68 8.81
N ALA A 260 -11.10 4.85 8.26
CA ALA A 260 -10.55 5.36 7.01
C ALA A 260 -9.85 6.68 7.27
N THR A 261 -8.57 6.78 6.89
CA THR A 261 -7.75 7.97 7.05
C THR A 261 -6.61 7.97 6.02
N ALA A 262 -5.74 8.97 6.08
CA ALA A 262 -4.44 8.96 5.40
C ALA A 262 -3.34 9.28 6.42
N ASP A 263 -2.11 8.97 6.09
CA ASP A 263 -0.92 9.21 6.93
C ASP A 263 -0.42 10.67 6.82
N HIS A 264 -0.60 11.31 5.67
CA HIS A 264 -0.27 12.72 5.40
C HIS A 264 -1.08 13.26 4.21
N PRO A 265 -1.23 14.58 4.10
CA PRO A 265 -1.80 15.23 2.91
C PRO A 265 -0.72 15.65 1.91
N HIS A 266 -1.20 16.06 0.73
CA HIS A 266 -0.50 16.80 -0.31
C HIS A 266 -1.16 18.18 -0.52
N THR A 267 -0.82 18.86 -1.63
CA THR A 267 -1.37 20.19 -1.95
C THR A 267 -2.33 20.20 -3.11
N ALA A 268 -2.80 19.04 -3.58
CA ALA A 268 -3.81 18.97 -4.62
C ALA A 268 -5.10 19.65 -4.17
N GLN A 269 -5.59 20.60 -4.94
CA GLN A 269 -6.82 21.37 -4.67
C GLN A 269 -7.61 21.63 -5.93
N ILE A 270 -8.94 21.55 -5.83
CA ILE A 270 -9.83 22.04 -6.87
C ILE A 270 -9.87 23.55 -6.78
N THR A 271 -9.58 24.22 -7.91
CA THR A 271 -9.61 25.68 -8.02
C THR A 271 -10.60 26.11 -9.10
N TYR A 272 -10.76 27.40 -9.31
CA TYR A 272 -11.57 27.92 -10.43
C TYR A 272 -10.96 27.47 -11.77
N ASP A 273 -11.82 27.15 -12.72
CA ASP A 273 -11.43 26.96 -14.11
C ASP A 273 -10.70 28.18 -14.65
N ASN A 274 -9.77 27.97 -15.56
CA ASN A 274 -8.90 29.00 -16.14
C ASN A 274 -8.02 29.76 -15.11
N ALA A 275 -7.83 29.20 -13.88
CA ALA A 275 -6.96 29.81 -12.88
C ALA A 275 -5.54 29.26 -12.97
N ASN A 276 -4.57 30.14 -13.20
CA ASN A 276 -3.15 29.85 -13.01
C ASN A 276 -2.74 30.34 -11.62
N THR A 277 -2.48 29.40 -10.72
CA THR A 277 -2.04 29.66 -9.34
C THR A 277 -0.59 29.23 -9.16
N ALA A 278 -0.01 29.37 -7.97
CA ALA A 278 1.32 28.85 -7.70
C ALA A 278 1.36 27.33 -7.95
N GLY A 279 2.49 26.83 -8.45
CA GLY A 279 2.65 25.43 -8.84
C GLY A 279 2.12 25.11 -10.23
N ARG A 280 1.77 23.87 -10.46
CA ARG A 280 1.23 23.39 -11.73
C ARG A 280 -0.27 23.14 -11.64
N VAL A 281 -0.94 23.24 -12.77
CA VAL A 281 -2.40 23.07 -12.90
C VAL A 281 -2.70 22.07 -14.01
N THR A 282 -3.75 21.26 -13.81
CA THR A 282 -4.38 20.47 -14.86
C THR A 282 -5.85 20.82 -14.92
N GLN A 283 -6.38 21.17 -16.08
CA GLN A 283 -7.81 21.25 -16.33
C GLN A 283 -8.33 19.90 -16.85
N LEU A 284 -9.45 19.46 -16.30
CA LEU A 284 -10.10 18.19 -16.64
C LEU A 284 -11.54 18.45 -17.09
N THR A 285 -12.01 17.65 -18.04
CA THR A 285 -13.43 17.56 -18.39
C THR A 285 -14.11 16.58 -17.45
N THR A 286 -15.10 17.02 -16.72
CA THR A 286 -15.90 16.21 -15.81
C THR A 286 -16.97 15.41 -16.57
N VAL A 287 -17.60 14.42 -15.90
CA VAL A 287 -18.61 13.54 -16.52
C VAL A 287 -19.81 14.29 -17.08
N ASP A 288 -20.18 15.42 -16.46
CA ASP A 288 -21.27 16.31 -16.94
C ASP A 288 -20.83 17.31 -18.02
N GLY A 289 -19.56 17.25 -18.46
CA GLY A 289 -19.00 18.13 -19.49
C GLY A 289 -18.51 19.48 -18.98
N SER A 290 -18.53 19.71 -17.67
CA SER A 290 -17.96 20.93 -17.06
C SER A 290 -16.42 20.84 -17.01
N THR A 291 -15.78 21.99 -16.77
CA THR A 291 -14.32 22.05 -16.52
C THR A 291 -14.05 22.03 -15.02
N MET A 292 -13.07 21.24 -14.61
CA MET A 292 -12.53 21.21 -13.25
C MET A 292 -11.02 21.45 -13.32
N ALA A 293 -10.52 22.47 -12.64
CA ALA A 293 -9.09 22.71 -12.51
C ALA A 293 -8.57 22.12 -11.20
N VAL A 294 -7.50 21.34 -11.28
CA VAL A 294 -6.76 20.82 -10.13
C VAL A 294 -5.40 21.47 -10.07
N ASN A 295 -5.13 22.17 -8.98
CA ASN A 295 -3.87 22.84 -8.70
C ASN A 295 -3.01 22.03 -7.74
N PHE A 296 -1.71 22.01 -7.99
CA PHE A 296 -0.68 21.37 -7.17
C PHE A 296 0.30 22.44 -6.67
N ALA A 297 -0.11 23.16 -5.62
CA ALA A 297 0.49 24.43 -5.19
C ALA A 297 1.99 24.36 -4.85
N THR A 298 2.48 23.21 -4.35
CA THR A 298 3.90 23.02 -4.01
C THR A 298 4.69 22.26 -5.08
N SER A 299 4.08 21.99 -6.25
CA SER A 299 4.79 21.36 -7.35
C SER A 299 5.86 22.30 -7.93
N LYS A 300 6.97 21.72 -8.40
CA LYS A 300 8.05 22.47 -9.01
C LYS A 300 7.59 23.11 -10.32
N THR A 301 8.00 24.34 -10.55
CA THR A 301 7.69 25.10 -11.77
C THR A 301 8.84 25.11 -12.78
N ASN A 302 10.03 24.64 -12.37
CA ASN A 302 11.19 24.56 -13.26
C ASN A 302 11.11 23.29 -14.11
N GLU A 303 10.90 23.44 -15.41
CA GLU A 303 10.71 22.34 -16.36
C GLU A 303 11.98 21.51 -16.59
N ASP A 304 13.16 22.06 -16.30
CA ASP A 304 14.45 21.38 -16.51
C ASP A 304 14.77 20.35 -15.39
N GLU A 305 14.13 20.41 -14.23
CA GLU A 305 14.44 19.57 -13.09
C GLU A 305 13.56 18.31 -12.98
N ASP A 306 12.30 18.43 -13.38
CA ASP A 306 11.33 17.33 -13.35
C ASP A 306 10.14 17.66 -14.24
N ALA A 307 10.00 16.96 -15.35
CA ALA A 307 8.91 17.18 -16.31
C ALA A 307 7.51 17.07 -15.68
N LEU A 308 7.39 16.33 -14.56
CA LEU A 308 6.13 16.10 -13.84
C LEU A 308 5.94 17.06 -12.66
N GLY A 309 6.92 17.92 -12.36
CA GLY A 309 6.79 18.99 -11.39
C GLY A 309 6.68 18.59 -9.91
N GLY A 310 7.13 17.41 -9.54
CA GLY A 310 7.12 16.78 -8.21
C GLY A 310 6.72 17.64 -7.01
N GLN A 311 5.70 17.26 -6.28
CA GLN A 311 5.33 17.89 -5.01
C GLN A 311 5.67 16.99 -3.82
N GLN A 312 5.68 17.57 -2.61
CA GLN A 312 5.98 16.87 -1.37
C GLN A 312 4.78 16.89 -0.42
N HIS A 313 4.85 16.04 0.62
CA HIS A 313 3.88 15.98 1.69
C HIS A 313 3.74 17.33 2.42
N THR A 314 2.60 17.56 3.04
CA THR A 314 2.33 18.75 3.85
C THR A 314 1.90 18.37 5.26
N GLY A 315 1.95 19.33 6.18
CA GLY A 315 1.49 19.17 7.56
C GLY A 315 0.05 19.65 7.78
N ALA A 316 -0.79 19.68 6.74
CA ALA A 316 -2.19 20.04 6.91
C ALA A 316 -2.97 18.95 7.67
N GLN A 317 -4.14 19.30 8.18
CA GLN A 317 -5.00 18.35 8.86
C GLN A 317 -5.61 17.35 7.87
N LEU A 318 -5.71 16.11 8.30
CA LEU A 318 -6.40 15.04 7.58
C LEU A 318 -7.73 14.69 8.23
N ARG A 319 -8.63 14.20 7.44
CA ARG A 319 -9.87 13.63 7.91
C ARG A 319 -9.65 12.18 8.35
N VAL A 320 -10.19 11.83 9.54
CA VAL A 320 -10.37 10.44 9.95
C VAL A 320 -11.88 10.18 10.03
N ALA A 321 -12.32 9.08 9.43
CA ALA A 321 -13.71 8.64 9.47
C ALA A 321 -13.75 7.21 10.04
N ALA A 322 -14.76 6.94 10.86
CA ALA A 322 -14.95 5.59 11.40
C ALA A 322 -16.43 5.23 11.49
N SER A 323 -16.72 3.92 11.41
CA SER A 323 -18.03 3.34 11.63
C SER A 323 -17.90 2.01 12.37
N GLY A 324 -18.99 1.57 13.02
CA GLY A 324 -19.02 0.34 13.79
C GLY A 324 -18.62 0.51 15.27
N PRO A 325 -18.41 -0.61 15.99
CA PRO A 325 -18.07 -0.61 17.41
C PRO A 325 -16.78 0.17 17.68
N GLY A 326 -16.80 1.12 18.63
CA GLY A 326 -15.63 1.93 18.98
C GLY A 326 -15.37 3.14 18.08
N ALA A 327 -16.16 3.39 17.03
CA ALA A 327 -16.00 4.54 16.14
C ALA A 327 -15.99 5.89 16.87
N ALA A 328 -16.70 6.01 18.01
CA ALA A 328 -16.71 7.21 18.83
C ALA A 328 -15.32 7.58 19.40
N ASN A 329 -14.36 6.66 19.44
CA ASN A 329 -13.02 6.92 19.97
C ASN A 329 -12.13 7.73 18.99
N VAL A 330 -12.53 7.83 17.73
CA VAL A 330 -11.80 8.60 16.69
C VAL A 330 -12.53 9.87 16.30
N THR A 331 -13.29 10.48 17.20
CA THR A 331 -14.01 11.73 16.99
C THR A 331 -13.25 12.93 17.53
N GLY A 332 -13.45 14.10 16.88
CA GLY A 332 -12.78 15.35 17.27
C GLY A 332 -11.42 15.52 16.58
N GLN A 333 -10.64 16.46 17.14
CA GLN A 333 -9.27 16.71 16.66
C GLN A 333 -8.30 15.93 17.54
N ILE A 334 -7.56 15.05 16.94
CA ILE A 334 -6.52 14.22 17.57
C ILE A 334 -5.17 14.51 16.93
N VAL A 335 -4.07 14.16 17.60
CA VAL A 335 -2.74 14.17 17.00
C VAL A 335 -2.38 12.79 16.49
N GLN A 336 -1.44 12.72 15.54
CA GLN A 336 -1.09 11.47 14.85
C GLN A 336 -0.65 10.33 15.79
N THR A 337 -0.22 10.66 16.99
CA THR A 337 0.26 9.69 18.00
C THR A 337 -0.80 9.28 19.02
N ASP A 338 -2.03 9.77 18.92
CA ASP A 338 -3.15 9.38 19.81
C ASP A 338 -3.81 8.11 19.30
#